data_4200e9371cb9c6eff963c22f7f108266
#
_entry.id   4200e9371cb9c6eff963c22f7f108266
#
_cell.length_a   1.000
_cell.length_b   1.000
_cell.length_c   1.000
_cell.angle_alpha   90.00
_cell.angle_beta   90.00
_cell.angle_gamma   90.00
#
_symmetry.space_group_name_H-M   'P 1'
#
loop_
_entity.id
_entity.type
_entity.pdbx_description
1 polymer ?
#
loop_
_entity_poly.entity_id
_entity_poly.type
_entity_poly.pdbx_seq_one_letter_code
_entity_poly.pdbx_strand_id
1 'polypeptide(L)'
;MPSVEAIMRTVKEIHTEIEELSEERTELWHRLSDHHDPDVRAEIHAIDEKLDRLWDEHRTLRARLRFGDRDHIVARARVEERLERAA
;
A
#
# COMPACT_ATOMS: atom_id res chain seq x y z
N MET A 1 18.47 8.78 -3.29
CA MET A 1 17.03 8.74 -2.93
C MET A 1 16.17 8.84 -4.18
N PRO A 2 15.10 8.06 -4.29
CA PRO A 2 14.21 8.20 -5.42
C PRO A 2 13.51 9.57 -5.36
N SER A 3 13.29 10.17 -6.51
CA SER A 3 12.54 11.42 -6.61
C SER A 3 11.08 11.20 -6.18
N VAL A 4 10.39 12.27 -5.79
CA VAL A 4 8.96 12.24 -5.45
C VAL A 4 8.16 11.64 -6.62
N GLU A 5 8.54 11.95 -7.85
CA GLU A 5 7.93 11.43 -9.06
C GLU A 5 8.08 9.92 -9.19
N ALA A 6 9.23 9.35 -8.83
CA ALA A 6 9.46 7.90 -8.84
C ALA A 6 8.61 7.21 -7.76
N ILE A 7 8.46 7.82 -6.58
CA ILE A 7 7.60 7.32 -5.50
C ILE A 7 6.14 7.34 -5.94
N MET A 8 5.69 8.39 -6.62
CA MET A 8 4.33 8.50 -7.16
C MET A 8 4.02 7.40 -8.18
N ARG A 9 4.96 7.10 -9.07
CA ARG A 9 4.82 5.98 -10.02
C ARG A 9 4.70 4.66 -9.31
N THR A 10 5.51 4.43 -8.29
CA THR A 10 5.48 3.20 -7.51
C THR A 10 4.12 3.00 -6.84
N VAL A 11 3.52 4.04 -6.28
CA VAL A 11 2.17 3.98 -5.72
C VAL A 11 1.14 3.61 -6.78
N LYS A 12 1.22 4.21 -7.96
CA LYS A 12 0.34 3.89 -9.08
C LYS A 12 0.49 2.44 -9.54
N GLU A 13 1.72 1.96 -9.64
CA GLU A 13 2.01 0.57 -10.03
C GLU A 13 1.42 -0.40 -9.02
N ILE A 14 1.58 -0.15 -7.73
CA ILE A 14 1.01 -0.97 -6.67
C ILE A 14 -0.51 -0.97 -6.75
N HIS A 15 -1.12 0.19 -6.95
CA HIS A 15 -2.57 0.32 -7.08
C HIS A 15 -3.11 -0.47 -8.28
N THR A 16 -2.43 -0.39 -9.42
CA THR A 16 -2.79 -1.16 -10.62
C THR A 16 -2.71 -2.66 -10.36
N GLU A 17 -1.66 -3.10 -9.69
CA GLU A 17 -1.47 -4.50 -9.32
C GLU A 17 -2.57 -4.99 -8.38
N ILE A 18 -2.97 -4.18 -7.41
CA ILE A 18 -4.09 -4.46 -6.51
C ILE A 18 -5.39 -4.62 -7.29
N GLU A 19 -5.67 -3.73 -8.24
CA GLU A 19 -6.86 -3.81 -9.08
C GLU A 19 -6.89 -5.08 -9.92
N GLU A 20 -5.79 -5.42 -10.57
CA GLU A 20 -5.67 -6.64 -11.38
C GLU A 20 -5.88 -7.90 -10.55
N LEU A 21 -5.25 -7.99 -9.38
CA LEU A 21 -5.41 -9.12 -8.49
C LEU A 21 -6.82 -9.22 -7.92
N SER A 22 -7.46 -8.09 -7.64
CA SER A 22 -8.85 -8.05 -7.16
C SER A 22 -9.83 -8.56 -8.22
N GLU A 23 -9.62 -8.21 -9.48
CA GLU A 23 -10.41 -8.73 -10.59
C GLU A 23 -10.22 -10.24 -10.78
N GLU A 24 -8.97 -10.69 -10.75
CA GLU A 24 -8.64 -12.11 -10.83
C GLU A 24 -9.29 -12.90 -9.69
N ARG A 25 -9.25 -12.37 -8.49
CA ARG A 25 -9.90 -12.96 -7.32
C ARG A 25 -11.40 -13.11 -7.52
N THR A 26 -12.04 -12.09 -8.06
CA THR A 26 -13.47 -12.11 -8.35
C THR A 26 -13.82 -13.21 -9.36
N GLU A 27 -13.03 -13.34 -10.43
CA GLU A 27 -13.22 -14.40 -11.42
C GLU A 27 -13.07 -15.79 -10.82
N LEU A 28 -12.08 -15.98 -9.96
CA LEU A 28 -11.86 -17.25 -9.27
C LEU A 28 -13.02 -17.60 -8.33
N TRP A 29 -13.57 -16.62 -7.63
CA TRP A 29 -14.78 -16.82 -6.82
C TRP A 29 -15.98 -17.24 -7.65
N HIS A 30 -16.16 -16.68 -8.83
CA HIS A 30 -17.21 -17.09 -9.76
C HIS A 30 -17.03 -18.55 -10.18
N ARG A 31 -15.82 -18.96 -10.49
CA ARG A 31 -15.54 -20.37 -10.81
C ARG A 31 -15.81 -21.30 -9.64
N LEU A 32 -15.45 -20.88 -8.44
CA LEU A 32 -15.65 -21.67 -7.23
C LEU A 32 -17.15 -21.85 -6.91
N SER A 33 -17.99 -20.87 -7.25
CA SER A 33 -19.43 -20.96 -7.06
C SER A 33 -20.08 -21.98 -8.00
N ASP A 34 -19.48 -22.20 -9.17
CA ASP A 34 -19.97 -23.19 -10.14
C ASP A 34 -19.49 -24.61 -9.77
N HIS A 35 -18.23 -24.76 -9.41
CA HIS A 35 -17.64 -26.04 -9.05
C HIS A 35 -16.67 -25.89 -7.89
N HIS A 36 -16.83 -26.73 -6.88
CA HIS A 36 -15.89 -26.78 -5.78
C HIS A 36 -14.55 -27.36 -6.26
N ASP A 37 -13.53 -26.50 -6.33
CA ASP A 37 -12.19 -26.87 -6.78
C ASP A 37 -11.15 -26.41 -5.73
N PRO A 38 -10.46 -27.37 -5.07
CA PRO A 38 -9.44 -27.04 -4.08
C PRO A 38 -8.28 -26.22 -4.64
N ASP A 39 -7.92 -26.38 -5.91
CA ASP A 39 -6.84 -25.63 -6.56
C ASP A 39 -7.24 -24.17 -6.74
N VAL A 40 -8.47 -23.91 -7.13
CA VAL A 40 -9.00 -22.54 -7.24
C VAL A 40 -9.04 -21.87 -5.87
N ARG A 41 -9.43 -22.60 -4.85
CA ARG A 41 -9.43 -22.09 -3.47
C ARG A 41 -8.04 -21.72 -2.99
N ALA A 42 -7.04 -22.55 -3.31
CA ALA A 42 -5.64 -22.27 -3.01
C ALA A 42 -5.12 -21.04 -3.75
N GLU A 43 -5.51 -20.84 -5.01
CA GLU A 43 -5.18 -19.65 -5.79
C GLU A 43 -5.77 -18.38 -5.17
N ILE A 44 -7.02 -18.42 -4.72
CA ILE A 44 -7.67 -17.30 -4.02
C ILE A 44 -6.89 -16.95 -2.75
N HIS A 45 -6.50 -17.96 -1.98
CA HIS A 45 -5.71 -17.75 -0.77
C HIS A 45 -4.35 -17.10 -1.05
N ALA A 46 -3.68 -17.54 -2.10
CA ALA A 46 -2.42 -16.94 -2.53
C ALA A 46 -2.58 -15.48 -2.97
N ILE A 47 -3.67 -15.17 -3.65
CA ILE A 47 -4.00 -13.79 -4.05
C ILE A 47 -4.28 -12.93 -2.80
N ASP A 48 -5.02 -13.43 -1.83
CA ASP A 48 -5.30 -12.72 -0.59
C ASP A 48 -4.02 -12.34 0.16
N GLU A 49 -3.05 -13.26 0.22
CA GLU A 49 -1.74 -12.98 0.82
C GLU A 49 -0.96 -11.89 0.07
N LYS A 50 -1.00 -11.92 -1.27
CA LYS A 50 -0.38 -10.89 -2.11
C LYS A 50 -1.05 -9.54 -1.92
N LEU A 51 -2.38 -9.52 -1.87
CA LEU A 51 -3.15 -8.29 -1.64
C LEU A 51 -2.82 -7.67 -0.29
N ASP A 52 -2.71 -8.46 0.77
CA ASP A 52 -2.33 -7.96 2.09
C ASP A 52 -0.97 -7.27 2.06
N ARG A 53 0.02 -7.88 1.40
CA ARG A 53 1.35 -7.29 1.26
C ARG A 53 1.34 -6.02 0.42
N LEU A 54 0.59 -6.00 -0.67
CA LEU A 54 0.47 -4.83 -1.55
C LEU A 54 -0.23 -3.67 -0.83
N TRP A 55 -1.28 -3.93 -0.06
CA TRP A 55 -1.94 -2.91 0.73
C TRP A 55 -1.04 -2.32 1.82
N ASP A 56 -0.22 -3.15 2.47
CA ASP A 56 0.76 -2.67 3.44
C ASP A 56 1.80 -1.77 2.79
N GLU A 57 2.32 -2.17 1.64
CA GLU A 57 3.27 -1.40 0.86
C GLU A 57 2.67 -0.07 0.40
N HIS A 58 1.43 -0.11 -0.07
CA HIS A 58 0.68 1.07 -0.50
C HIS A 58 0.51 2.06 0.65
N ARG A 59 0.10 1.58 1.83
CA ARG A 59 -0.04 2.43 3.02
C ARG A 59 1.28 3.06 3.43
N THR A 60 2.35 2.29 3.43
CA THR A 60 3.69 2.78 3.78
C THR A 60 4.15 3.89 2.84
N LEU A 61 4.00 3.68 1.53
CA LEU A 61 4.39 4.68 0.53
C LEU A 61 3.52 5.93 0.60
N ARG A 62 2.22 5.79 0.78
CA ARG A 62 1.32 6.93 0.94
C ARG A 62 1.63 7.74 2.20
N ALA A 63 1.96 7.06 3.29
CA ALA A 63 2.35 7.73 4.52
C ALA A 63 3.62 8.57 4.32
N ARG A 64 4.61 8.04 3.60
CA ARG A 64 5.83 8.77 3.27
C ARG A 64 5.55 10.00 2.41
N LEU A 65 4.66 9.88 1.44
CA LEU A 65 4.28 11.00 0.58
C LEU A 65 3.50 12.08 1.32
N ARG A 66 2.64 11.67 2.26
CA ARG A 66 1.79 12.59 3.02
C ARG A 66 2.55 13.34 4.10
N PHE A 67 3.40 12.65 4.85
CA PHE A 67 4.07 13.19 6.04
C PHE A 67 5.56 13.49 5.82
N GLY A 68 6.13 13.08 4.70
CA GLY A 68 7.54 13.21 4.42
C GLY A 68 8.40 12.30 5.30
N ASP A 69 9.66 12.66 5.44
CA ASP A 69 10.59 11.94 6.30
C ASP A 69 10.25 12.20 7.77
N ARG A 70 10.16 11.14 8.55
CA ARG A 70 9.84 11.20 9.98
C ARG A 70 10.82 12.08 10.75
N ASP A 71 12.11 12.01 10.42
CA ASP A 71 13.14 12.84 11.04
C ASP A 71 12.92 14.32 10.77
N HIS A 72 12.44 14.66 9.59
CA HIS A 72 12.11 16.03 9.21
C HIS A 72 10.92 16.57 10.01
N ILE A 73 9.89 15.75 10.22
CA ILE A 73 8.72 16.11 11.04
C ILE A 73 9.12 16.34 12.50
N VAL A 74 9.93 15.46 13.06
CA VAL A 74 10.44 15.58 14.45
C VAL A 74 11.29 16.83 14.60
N ALA A 75 12.18 17.11 13.65
CA ALA A 75 13.02 18.31 13.66
C ALA A 75 12.17 19.59 13.62
N ARG A 76 11.15 19.61 12.77
CA ARG A 76 10.21 20.73 12.66
C ARG A 76 9.42 20.95 13.96
N ALA A 77 8.94 19.90 14.57
CA ALA A 77 8.23 19.96 15.84
C ALA A 77 9.12 20.52 16.96
N ARG A 78 10.38 20.13 17.01
CA ARG A 78 11.36 20.66 17.97
C ARG A 78 11.65 22.15 17.77
N VAL A 79 11.72 22.60 16.54
CA VAL A 79 11.89 24.03 16.23
C VAL A 79 10.67 24.83 16.69
N GLU A 80 9.48 24.37 16.44
CA GLU A 80 8.25 25.01 16.89
C GLU A 80 8.18 25.09 18.42
N GLU A 81 8.56 24.04 19.13
CA GLU A 81 8.64 24.02 20.59
C GLU A 81 9.62 25.08 21.11
N ARG A 82 10.78 25.23 20.50
CA ARG A 82 11.78 26.24 20.87
C ARG A 82 11.26 27.66 20.69
N LEU A 83 10.54 27.90 19.61
CA LEU A 83 9.94 29.20 19.31
C LEU A 83 8.86 29.55 20.33
N GLU A 84 8.06 28.61 20.74
CA GLU A 84 7.05 28.78 21.78
C GLU A 84 7.67 29.11 23.14
N ARG A 85 8.77 28.44 23.49
CA ARG A 85 9.49 28.69 24.75
C ARG A 85 10.20 30.04 24.77
N ALA A 86 10.63 30.52 23.61
CA ALA A 86 11.31 31.80 23.47
C ALA A 86 10.35 33.01 23.51
N ALA A 87 9.07 32.74 23.26
CA ALA A 87 8.06 33.75 23.37
C ALA A 87 7.56 33.89 24.81
#